data_124fee232f449720c8073be0db5627ae
#
_entry.id   124fee232f449720c8073be0db5627ae
#
_cell.length_a   1.000
_cell.length_b   1.000
_cell.length_c   1.000
_cell.angle_alpha   90.00
_cell.angle_beta   90.00
_cell.angle_gamma   90.00
#
_symmetry.space_group_name_H-M   'P 1'
#
loop_
_entity.id
_entity.type
_entity.pdbx_description
1 polymer ?
#
loop_
_entity_poly.entity_id
_entity_poly.type
_entity_poly.pdbx_seq_one_letter_code
_entity_poly.pdbx_strand_id
1 'polypeptide(L)'
;MKRQTIALFCVTILGVSCAHKEGKGDGSQYTDDQKASYYIGMSIAQNMKQEGFKVDADLLAKGIKEELDSTKTKMLPAEEMNTFMQEFMMKQHQKKQAEAGAQSNGNKKKGLEFLAKNKSNPKVKTTASGLQYEVLQEGDGKTKPKATDVVEVKYTGKLLDGTVFDSTDKNGGNPAEINLGGVIPGWTEGIQLMSKGAKYRFYIPSDLAYGDQGAGDAIPGGSVTIFDVELVNIR
;
A
#
# COMPACT_ATOMS: atom_id res chain seq x y z
N MET A 1 63.17 -27.80 -58.41
CA MET A 1 62.98 -28.26 -57.04
C MET A 1 62.79 -27.02 -56.15
N LYS A 2 61.54 -26.61 -55.91
CA LYS A 2 61.18 -25.49 -54.98
C LYS A 2 60.27 -26.03 -53.87
N ARG A 3 60.79 -26.03 -52.66
CA ARG A 3 60.04 -26.41 -51.43
C ARG A 3 59.05 -25.29 -51.05
N GLN A 4 57.76 -25.59 -51.04
CA GLN A 4 56.77 -24.73 -50.51
C GLN A 4 56.58 -25.02 -49.00
N THR A 5 56.82 -24.03 -48.17
CA THR A 5 56.63 -24.04 -46.72
C THR A 5 55.20 -23.72 -46.46
N ILE A 6 54.42 -24.62 -45.86
CA ILE A 6 53.06 -24.41 -45.42
C ILE A 6 53.13 -23.74 -44.03
N ALA A 7 52.64 -22.48 -43.90
CA ALA A 7 52.50 -21.79 -42.64
C ALA A 7 51.19 -22.22 -41.98
N LEU A 8 51.30 -22.83 -40.82
CA LEU A 8 50.19 -23.22 -39.96
C LEU A 8 49.69 -21.97 -39.18
N PHE A 9 48.48 -21.51 -39.50
CA PHE A 9 47.86 -20.40 -38.78
C PHE A 9 47.15 -20.96 -37.55
N CYS A 10 47.74 -20.75 -36.35
CA CYS A 10 47.08 -20.98 -35.06
C CYS A 10 46.07 -19.88 -34.81
N VAL A 11 44.77 -20.21 -34.93
CA VAL A 11 43.69 -19.35 -34.45
C VAL A 11 43.56 -19.57 -32.96
N THR A 12 44.04 -18.61 -32.16
CA THR A 12 43.77 -18.52 -30.72
C THR A 12 42.39 -17.97 -30.54
N ILE A 13 41.45 -18.82 -30.10
CA ILE A 13 40.14 -18.41 -29.65
C ILE A 13 40.30 -17.71 -28.27
N LEU A 14 40.30 -16.39 -28.26
CA LEU A 14 40.18 -15.61 -27.07
C LEU A 14 38.72 -15.72 -26.58
N GLY A 15 38.53 -16.50 -25.53
CA GLY A 15 37.26 -16.54 -24.79
C GLY A 15 36.98 -15.17 -24.14
N VAL A 16 36.03 -14.46 -24.69
CA VAL A 16 35.49 -13.26 -24.03
C VAL A 16 34.58 -13.72 -22.88
N SER A 17 35.14 -13.76 -21.70
CA SER A 17 34.39 -13.87 -20.48
C SER A 17 33.61 -12.56 -20.27
N CYS A 18 32.31 -12.56 -20.57
CA CYS A 18 31.42 -11.44 -20.18
C CYS A 18 31.25 -11.46 -18.65
N ALA A 19 32.16 -10.79 -17.95
CA ALA A 19 31.91 -10.37 -16.59
C ALA A 19 30.85 -9.24 -16.63
N HIS A 20 29.64 -9.52 -16.18
CA HIS A 20 28.62 -8.50 -15.92
C HIS A 20 29.14 -7.58 -14.83
N LYS A 21 29.72 -6.44 -15.22
CA LYS A 21 29.85 -5.27 -14.32
C LYS A 21 28.51 -4.55 -14.34
N GLU A 22 27.80 -4.54 -13.20
CA GLU A 22 26.73 -3.59 -12.96
C GLU A 22 27.32 -2.17 -12.91
N GLY A 23 27.43 -1.54 -14.08
CA GLY A 23 27.77 -0.13 -14.25
C GLY A 23 26.51 0.64 -14.57
N LYS A 24 26.35 1.86 -14.07
CA LYS A 24 25.33 2.82 -14.50
C LYS A 24 25.38 2.87 -16.03
N GLY A 25 24.33 2.33 -16.69
CA GLY A 25 24.30 2.24 -18.14
C GLY A 25 24.29 3.63 -18.76
N ASP A 26 25.33 3.93 -19.53
CA ASP A 26 25.33 5.08 -20.42
C ASP A 26 24.37 4.78 -21.59
N GLY A 27 23.18 5.37 -21.53
CA GLY A 27 22.16 5.21 -22.58
C GLY A 27 22.51 5.92 -23.90
N SER A 28 23.66 6.58 -24.01
CA SER A 28 24.04 7.39 -25.18
C SER A 28 24.24 6.57 -26.46
N GLN A 29 24.51 5.27 -26.32
CA GLN A 29 24.75 4.34 -27.45
C GLN A 29 23.47 3.75 -28.07
N TYR A 30 22.29 4.00 -27.48
CA TYR A 30 21.02 3.49 -27.96
C TYR A 30 20.25 4.55 -28.74
N THR A 31 19.54 4.12 -29.81
CA THR A 31 18.60 4.99 -30.53
C THR A 31 17.39 5.29 -29.63
N ASP A 32 16.62 6.33 -29.99
CA ASP A 32 15.44 6.71 -29.22
C ASP A 32 14.37 5.59 -29.19
N ASP A 33 14.21 4.84 -30.29
CA ASP A 33 13.31 3.68 -30.35
C ASP A 33 13.77 2.55 -29.43
N GLN A 34 15.08 2.33 -29.32
CA GLN A 34 15.63 1.33 -28.40
C GLN A 34 15.41 1.74 -26.93
N LYS A 35 15.64 3.02 -26.62
CA LYS A 35 15.34 3.56 -25.28
C LYS A 35 13.86 3.44 -24.96
N ALA A 36 12.98 3.83 -25.91
CA ALA A 36 11.53 3.70 -25.74
C ALA A 36 11.11 2.25 -25.49
N SER A 37 11.65 1.31 -26.27
CA SER A 37 11.38 -0.14 -26.07
C SER A 37 11.80 -0.62 -24.68
N TYR A 38 12.97 -0.19 -24.21
CA TYR A 38 13.44 -0.53 -22.86
C TYR A 38 12.53 0.05 -21.76
N TYR A 39 12.12 1.32 -21.87
CA TYR A 39 11.19 1.96 -20.92
C TYR A 39 9.81 1.32 -20.92
N ILE A 40 9.28 0.92 -22.08
CA ILE A 40 8.03 0.16 -22.17
C ILE A 40 8.15 -1.16 -21.40
N GLY A 41 9.26 -1.90 -21.62
CA GLY A 41 9.52 -3.14 -20.88
C GLY A 41 9.58 -2.95 -19.37
N MET A 42 10.24 -1.88 -18.90
CA MET A 42 10.28 -1.53 -17.49
C MET A 42 8.88 -1.21 -16.94
N SER A 43 8.07 -0.44 -17.67
CA SER A 43 6.72 -0.08 -17.25
C SER A 43 5.82 -1.30 -17.14
N ILE A 44 5.89 -2.22 -18.10
CA ILE A 44 5.16 -3.49 -18.06
C ILE A 44 5.57 -4.28 -16.81
N ALA A 45 6.87 -4.44 -16.58
CA ALA A 45 7.38 -5.19 -15.43
C ALA A 45 6.97 -4.54 -14.09
N GLN A 46 7.00 -3.22 -14.01
CA GLN A 46 6.58 -2.48 -12.82
C GLN A 46 5.09 -2.67 -12.52
N ASN A 47 4.22 -2.53 -13.52
CA ASN A 47 2.79 -2.76 -13.38
C ASN A 47 2.49 -4.20 -12.94
N MET A 48 3.12 -5.19 -13.59
CA MET A 48 2.95 -6.59 -13.23
C MET A 48 3.42 -6.89 -11.80
N LYS A 49 4.52 -6.28 -11.37
CA LYS A 49 5.01 -6.39 -9.99
C LYS A 49 4.03 -5.80 -8.98
N GLN A 50 3.45 -4.64 -9.27
CA GLN A 50 2.43 -4.01 -8.42
C GLN A 50 1.17 -4.87 -8.31
N GLU A 51 0.76 -5.50 -9.43
CA GLU A 51 -0.36 -6.44 -9.45
C GLU A 51 -0.04 -7.80 -8.80
N GLY A 52 1.22 -8.05 -8.46
CA GLY A 52 1.67 -9.29 -7.82
C GLY A 52 1.84 -10.47 -8.79
N PHE A 53 1.98 -10.19 -10.09
CA PHE A 53 2.28 -11.23 -11.08
C PHE A 53 3.74 -11.65 -11.02
N LYS A 54 3.97 -12.97 -11.03
CA LYS A 54 5.28 -13.53 -11.30
C LYS A 54 5.45 -13.65 -12.81
N VAL A 55 6.25 -12.76 -13.37
CA VAL A 55 6.47 -12.70 -14.82
C VAL A 55 7.70 -13.51 -15.20
N ASP A 56 7.55 -14.35 -16.20
CA ASP A 56 8.66 -14.95 -16.93
C ASP A 56 9.05 -13.99 -18.07
N ALA A 57 10.20 -13.34 -17.93
CA ALA A 57 10.65 -12.30 -18.84
C ALA A 57 10.95 -12.85 -20.25
N ASP A 58 11.41 -14.10 -20.36
CA ASP A 58 11.73 -14.74 -21.64
C ASP A 58 10.45 -15.10 -22.39
N LEU A 59 9.44 -15.63 -21.70
CA LEU A 59 8.12 -15.91 -22.29
C LEU A 59 7.39 -14.61 -22.67
N LEU A 60 7.51 -13.55 -21.87
CA LEU A 60 6.97 -12.24 -22.23
C LEU A 60 7.62 -11.70 -23.50
N ALA A 61 8.95 -11.72 -23.57
CA ALA A 61 9.68 -11.30 -24.77
C ALA A 61 9.34 -12.16 -26.00
N LYS A 62 9.14 -13.48 -25.80
CA LYS A 62 8.69 -14.40 -26.87
C LYS A 62 7.30 -13.99 -27.37
N GLY A 63 6.35 -13.75 -26.49
CA GLY A 63 4.99 -13.32 -26.86
C GLY A 63 5.00 -12.02 -27.68
N ILE A 64 5.82 -11.03 -27.26
CA ILE A 64 5.98 -9.78 -28.00
C ILE A 64 6.54 -10.05 -29.41
N LYS A 65 7.57 -10.88 -29.54
CA LYS A 65 8.17 -11.23 -30.84
C LYS A 65 7.18 -11.96 -31.76
N GLU A 66 6.39 -12.87 -31.21
CA GLU A 66 5.37 -13.61 -31.98
C GLU A 66 4.20 -12.74 -32.42
N GLU A 67 3.84 -11.71 -31.63
CA GLU A 67 2.80 -10.76 -32.00
C GLU A 67 3.26 -9.79 -33.10
N LEU A 68 4.52 -9.35 -33.03
CA LEU A 68 5.12 -8.46 -34.05
C LEU A 68 5.41 -9.17 -35.38
N ASP A 69 5.53 -10.49 -35.39
CA ASP A 69 5.79 -11.29 -36.58
C ASP A 69 4.53 -12.11 -36.94
N SER A 70 3.74 -11.59 -37.88
CA SER A 70 2.50 -12.23 -38.31
C SER A 70 2.69 -13.61 -38.96
N THR A 71 3.91 -14.02 -39.27
CA THR A 71 4.22 -15.35 -39.83
C THR A 71 4.41 -16.41 -38.74
N LYS A 72 4.51 -16.03 -37.47
CA LYS A 72 4.69 -16.96 -36.36
C LYS A 72 3.39 -17.55 -35.87
N THR A 73 3.42 -18.85 -35.61
CA THR A 73 2.33 -19.52 -34.90
C THR A 73 2.36 -19.14 -33.43
N LYS A 74 1.26 -18.60 -32.93
CA LYS A 74 1.09 -18.22 -31.52
C LYS A 74 1.03 -19.48 -30.65
N MET A 75 1.55 -19.40 -29.44
CA MET A 75 1.59 -20.50 -28.47
C MET A 75 0.17 -20.98 -28.10
N LEU A 76 -0.80 -20.07 -28.05
CA LEU A 76 -2.22 -20.36 -27.80
C LEU A 76 -3.07 -19.65 -28.84
N PRO A 77 -4.20 -20.25 -29.30
CA PRO A 77 -5.21 -19.56 -30.09
C PRO A 77 -5.78 -18.36 -29.33
N ALA A 78 -6.19 -17.32 -30.06
CA ALA A 78 -6.68 -16.08 -29.42
C ALA A 78 -7.89 -16.31 -28.51
N GLU A 79 -8.78 -17.24 -28.87
CA GLU A 79 -9.95 -17.59 -28.07
C GLU A 79 -9.55 -18.26 -26.75
N GLU A 80 -8.59 -19.17 -26.79
CA GLU A 80 -8.05 -19.84 -25.59
C GLU A 80 -7.31 -18.86 -24.69
N MET A 81 -6.57 -17.89 -25.26
CA MET A 81 -5.90 -16.84 -24.49
C MET A 81 -6.89 -15.99 -23.69
N ASN A 82 -8.00 -15.58 -24.31
CA ASN A 82 -8.99 -14.76 -23.62
C ASN A 82 -9.62 -15.50 -22.45
N THR A 83 -10.03 -16.76 -22.68
CA THR A 83 -10.60 -17.61 -21.62
C THR A 83 -9.60 -17.83 -20.48
N PHE A 84 -8.37 -18.20 -20.83
CA PHE A 84 -7.29 -18.39 -19.84
C PHE A 84 -7.04 -17.13 -19.03
N MET A 85 -6.95 -15.95 -19.68
CA MET A 85 -6.68 -14.69 -18.98
C MET A 85 -7.82 -14.31 -18.04
N GLN A 86 -9.07 -14.52 -18.43
CA GLN A 86 -10.22 -14.28 -17.54
C GLN A 86 -10.18 -15.18 -16.31
N GLU A 87 -9.96 -16.49 -16.50
CA GLU A 87 -9.84 -17.44 -15.39
C GLU A 87 -8.65 -17.13 -14.48
N PHE A 88 -7.52 -16.78 -15.07
CA PHE A 88 -6.31 -16.43 -14.34
C PHE A 88 -6.53 -15.18 -13.47
N MET A 89 -7.11 -14.12 -14.05
CA MET A 89 -7.43 -12.89 -13.31
C MET A 89 -8.43 -13.14 -12.19
N MET A 90 -9.44 -13.98 -12.44
CA MET A 90 -10.41 -14.36 -11.41
C MET A 90 -9.73 -15.09 -10.24
N LYS A 91 -8.87 -16.06 -10.53
CA LYS A 91 -8.09 -16.80 -9.51
C LYS A 91 -7.17 -15.88 -8.71
N GLN A 92 -6.50 -14.93 -9.38
CA GLN A 92 -5.65 -13.95 -8.69
C GLN A 92 -6.47 -13.03 -7.79
N HIS A 93 -7.63 -12.57 -8.26
CA HIS A 93 -8.52 -11.74 -7.45
C HIS A 93 -9.04 -12.49 -6.21
N GLN A 94 -9.50 -13.74 -6.37
CA GLN A 94 -9.92 -14.59 -5.26
C GLN A 94 -8.80 -14.81 -4.25
N LYS A 95 -7.56 -15.04 -4.74
CA LYS A 95 -6.39 -15.20 -3.86
C LYS A 95 -6.11 -13.92 -3.07
N LYS A 96 -6.08 -12.76 -3.73
CA LYS A 96 -5.90 -11.46 -3.05
C LYS A 96 -6.99 -11.22 -2.00
N GLN A 97 -8.26 -11.51 -2.32
CA GLN A 97 -9.36 -11.38 -1.36
C GLN A 97 -9.21 -12.32 -0.15
N ALA A 98 -8.82 -13.57 -0.38
CA ALA A 98 -8.60 -14.53 0.69
C ALA A 98 -7.44 -14.10 1.61
N GLU A 99 -6.34 -13.63 1.04
CA GLU A 99 -5.19 -13.12 1.78
C GLU A 99 -5.55 -11.86 2.59
N ALA A 100 -6.27 -10.92 1.99
CA ALA A 100 -6.76 -9.71 2.67
C ALA A 100 -7.72 -10.06 3.80
N GLY A 101 -8.65 -11.00 3.58
CA GLY A 101 -9.56 -11.48 4.61
C GLY A 101 -8.84 -12.17 5.78
N ALA A 102 -7.85 -13.00 5.49
CA ALA A 102 -7.03 -13.63 6.51
C ALA A 102 -6.24 -12.61 7.33
N GLN A 103 -5.66 -11.60 6.67
CA GLN A 103 -4.96 -10.50 7.33
C GLN A 103 -5.90 -9.68 8.21
N SER A 104 -7.08 -9.31 7.70
CA SER A 104 -8.10 -8.58 8.45
C SER A 104 -8.51 -9.33 9.71
N ASN A 105 -8.83 -10.62 9.61
CA ASN A 105 -9.16 -11.46 10.76
C ASN A 105 -8.02 -11.51 11.78
N GLY A 106 -6.77 -11.63 11.32
CA GLY A 106 -5.59 -11.61 12.18
C GLY A 106 -5.44 -10.28 12.93
N ASN A 107 -5.66 -9.15 12.24
CA ASN A 107 -5.61 -7.82 12.83
C ASN A 107 -6.75 -7.59 13.82
N LYS A 108 -7.99 -8.01 13.49
CA LYS A 108 -9.13 -7.97 14.42
C LYS A 108 -8.83 -8.72 15.71
N LYS A 109 -8.30 -9.94 15.62
CA LYS A 109 -7.94 -10.73 16.80
C LYS A 109 -6.93 -9.99 17.68
N LYS A 110 -5.83 -9.51 17.10
CA LYS A 110 -4.81 -8.71 17.82
C LYS A 110 -5.42 -7.45 18.41
N GLY A 111 -6.31 -6.79 17.66
CA GLY A 111 -7.02 -5.60 18.10
C GLY A 111 -7.91 -5.84 19.30
N LEU A 112 -8.69 -6.92 19.31
CA LEU A 112 -9.54 -7.31 20.44
C LEU A 112 -8.72 -7.64 21.69
N GLU A 113 -7.63 -8.39 21.54
CA GLU A 113 -6.71 -8.70 22.63
C GLU A 113 -6.10 -7.42 23.23
N PHE A 114 -5.67 -6.48 22.36
CA PHE A 114 -5.17 -5.18 22.80
C PHE A 114 -6.22 -4.38 23.57
N LEU A 115 -7.45 -4.22 23.00
CA LEU A 115 -8.52 -3.46 23.64
C LEU A 115 -8.97 -4.07 24.97
N ALA A 116 -9.04 -5.41 25.07
CA ALA A 116 -9.34 -6.10 26.31
C ALA A 116 -8.32 -5.80 27.40
N LYS A 117 -7.02 -5.83 27.05
CA LYS A 117 -5.94 -5.46 27.97
C LYS A 117 -5.96 -3.96 28.29
N ASN A 118 -6.21 -3.11 27.30
CA ASN A 118 -6.21 -1.64 27.47
C ASN A 118 -7.34 -1.18 28.41
N LYS A 119 -8.49 -1.85 28.39
CA LYS A 119 -9.62 -1.62 29.30
C LYS A 119 -9.24 -1.75 30.80
N SER A 120 -8.19 -2.51 31.11
CA SER A 120 -7.71 -2.66 32.50
C SER A 120 -6.88 -1.46 32.98
N ASN A 121 -6.53 -0.54 32.10
CA ASN A 121 -5.85 0.70 32.46
C ASN A 121 -6.86 1.65 33.11
N PRO A 122 -6.65 2.13 34.35
CA PRO A 122 -7.61 2.99 35.07
C PRO A 122 -7.82 4.36 34.40
N LYS A 123 -6.92 4.79 33.50
CA LYS A 123 -7.07 6.03 32.73
C LYS A 123 -7.96 5.87 31.53
N VAL A 124 -8.22 4.64 31.08
CA VAL A 124 -8.99 4.33 29.88
C VAL A 124 -10.47 4.16 30.23
N LYS A 125 -11.30 4.91 29.54
CA LYS A 125 -12.76 4.78 29.59
C LYS A 125 -13.25 4.05 28.34
N THR A 126 -14.33 3.29 28.45
CA THR A 126 -14.93 2.54 27.33
C THR A 126 -16.40 2.95 27.20
N THR A 127 -16.82 3.28 26.00
CA THR A 127 -18.21 3.61 25.67
C THR A 127 -19.02 2.34 25.35
N ALA A 128 -20.33 2.47 25.19
CA ALA A 128 -21.20 1.37 24.85
C ALA A 128 -20.91 0.75 23.48
N SER A 129 -20.40 1.53 22.52
CA SER A 129 -19.98 1.06 21.18
C SER A 129 -18.68 0.27 21.19
N GLY A 130 -17.92 0.31 22.29
CA GLY A 130 -16.59 -0.26 22.39
C GLY A 130 -15.45 0.70 22.07
N LEU A 131 -15.73 1.97 21.73
CA LEU A 131 -14.72 3.00 21.65
C LEU A 131 -14.04 3.15 23.01
N GLN A 132 -12.70 3.17 23.01
CA GLN A 132 -11.93 3.46 24.21
C GLN A 132 -11.24 4.81 24.08
N TYR A 133 -11.14 5.53 25.19
CA TYR A 133 -10.46 6.81 25.20
C TYR A 133 -9.76 7.12 26.52
N GLU A 134 -8.70 7.90 26.44
CA GLU A 134 -7.96 8.45 27.57
C GLU A 134 -7.97 9.99 27.47
N VAL A 135 -8.25 10.66 28.57
CA VAL A 135 -8.16 12.12 28.65
C VAL A 135 -6.71 12.49 28.94
N LEU A 136 -6.02 13.06 27.95
CA LEU A 136 -4.64 13.52 28.09
C LEU A 136 -4.60 14.95 28.67
N GLN A 137 -5.59 15.78 28.31
CA GLN A 137 -5.79 17.14 28.77
C GLN A 137 -7.26 17.47 28.76
N GLU A 138 -7.75 18.03 29.87
CA GLU A 138 -9.11 18.55 29.95
C GLU A 138 -9.23 19.85 29.14
N GLY A 139 -10.39 20.08 28.56
CA GLY A 139 -10.73 21.34 27.90
C GLY A 139 -11.43 22.32 28.83
N ASP A 140 -12.13 23.28 28.24
CA ASP A 140 -12.87 24.33 28.99
C ASP A 140 -14.12 23.81 29.72
N GLY A 141 -14.53 22.56 29.46
CA GLY A 141 -15.69 21.91 30.08
C GLY A 141 -17.06 22.52 29.72
N LYS A 142 -17.10 23.52 28.86
CA LYS A 142 -18.32 24.30 28.57
C LYS A 142 -19.07 23.83 27.34
N THR A 143 -18.40 23.79 26.22
CA THR A 143 -19.02 23.50 24.91
C THR A 143 -18.48 22.21 24.33
N LYS A 144 -19.40 21.29 23.98
CA LYS A 144 -19.09 20.05 23.27
C LYS A 144 -19.69 20.09 21.87
N PRO A 145 -19.01 19.55 20.87
CA PRO A 145 -19.55 19.50 19.51
C PRO A 145 -20.69 18.49 19.41
N LYS A 146 -21.58 18.72 18.45
CA LYS A 146 -22.63 17.80 18.01
C LYS A 146 -22.14 17.01 16.78
N ALA A 147 -22.78 15.91 16.45
CA ALA A 147 -22.45 15.07 15.32
C ALA A 147 -22.49 15.77 13.95
N THR A 148 -23.20 16.92 13.86
CA THR A 148 -23.33 17.70 12.62
C THR A 148 -22.40 18.90 12.54
N ASP A 149 -21.64 19.15 13.60
CA ASP A 149 -20.79 20.33 13.68
C ASP A 149 -19.50 20.15 12.87
N VAL A 150 -18.92 21.27 12.52
CA VAL A 150 -17.58 21.35 11.94
C VAL A 150 -16.61 21.72 13.07
N VAL A 151 -15.53 20.99 13.18
CA VAL A 151 -14.53 21.21 14.22
C VAL A 151 -13.15 21.45 13.63
N GLU A 152 -12.33 22.20 14.35
CA GLU A 152 -10.90 22.34 14.05
C GLU A 152 -10.12 21.48 15.03
N VAL A 153 -9.34 20.53 14.50
CA VAL A 153 -8.58 19.58 15.31
C VAL A 153 -7.12 19.49 14.86
N LYS A 154 -6.25 19.24 15.83
CA LYS A 154 -4.91 18.70 15.54
C LYS A 154 -4.91 17.23 15.92
N TYR A 155 -4.33 16.38 15.08
CA TYR A 155 -4.34 14.95 15.35
C TYR A 155 -3.10 14.22 14.80
N THR A 156 -2.87 13.06 15.37
CA THR A 156 -1.94 12.05 14.84
C THR A 156 -2.62 10.70 14.94
N GLY A 157 -2.77 10.04 13.79
CA GLY A 157 -3.32 8.69 13.65
C GLY A 157 -2.21 7.66 13.46
N LYS A 158 -2.25 6.56 14.24
CA LYS A 158 -1.26 5.48 14.20
C LYS A 158 -1.90 4.11 14.38
N LEU A 159 -1.23 3.10 13.87
CA LEU A 159 -1.55 1.69 14.10
C LEU A 159 -1.02 1.22 15.46
N LEU A 160 -1.37 -0.01 15.86
CA LEU A 160 -0.92 -0.62 17.12
C LEU A 160 0.61 -0.81 17.21
N ASP A 161 1.27 -0.96 16.07
CA ASP A 161 2.73 -1.08 15.98
C ASP A 161 3.45 0.29 16.04
N GLY A 162 2.69 1.38 16.13
CA GLY A 162 3.21 2.75 16.17
C GLY A 162 3.38 3.41 14.81
N THR A 163 3.12 2.72 13.71
CA THR A 163 3.19 3.30 12.35
C THR A 163 2.19 4.45 12.22
N VAL A 164 2.70 5.67 11.98
CA VAL A 164 1.90 6.86 11.76
C VAL A 164 1.40 6.87 10.31
N PHE A 165 0.09 6.74 10.13
CA PHE A 165 -0.52 6.77 8.80
C PHE A 165 -0.98 8.18 8.41
N ASP A 166 -1.42 9.00 9.39
CA ASP A 166 -1.86 10.36 9.13
C ASP A 166 -1.57 11.29 10.31
N SER A 167 -1.34 12.60 10.02
CA SER A 167 -1.11 13.62 11.03
C SER A 167 -1.24 15.02 10.44
N THR A 168 -1.78 15.95 11.21
CA THR A 168 -1.75 17.38 10.88
C THR A 168 -0.33 17.95 10.82
N ASP A 169 0.64 17.33 11.47
CA ASP A 169 2.04 17.75 11.41
C ASP A 169 2.64 17.63 10.01
N LYS A 170 2.16 16.68 9.20
CA LYS A 170 2.55 16.53 7.79
C LYS A 170 2.16 17.75 6.93
N ASN A 171 1.16 18.51 7.39
CA ASN A 171 0.62 19.70 6.72
C ASN A 171 0.99 21.00 7.47
N GLY A 172 2.18 21.03 8.08
CA GLY A 172 2.69 22.22 8.78
C GLY A 172 2.12 22.43 10.17
N GLY A 173 1.44 21.44 10.76
CA GLY A 173 0.91 21.51 12.14
C GLY A 173 -0.32 22.42 12.30
N ASN A 174 -0.90 22.88 11.21
CA ASN A 174 -2.15 23.66 11.25
C ASN A 174 -3.33 22.74 11.60
N PRO A 175 -4.33 23.24 12.35
CA PRO A 175 -5.55 22.49 12.60
C PRO A 175 -6.26 22.15 11.29
N ALA A 176 -6.79 20.93 11.20
CA ALA A 176 -7.64 20.50 10.12
C ALA A 176 -9.10 20.79 10.44
N GLU A 177 -9.84 21.32 9.47
CA GLU A 177 -11.28 21.52 9.55
C GLU A 177 -12.00 20.22 9.17
N ILE A 178 -12.81 19.68 10.06
CA ILE A 178 -13.45 18.37 9.95
C ILE A 178 -14.94 18.48 10.20
N ASN A 179 -15.76 18.01 9.25
CA ASN A 179 -17.19 17.81 9.45
C ASN A 179 -17.41 16.45 10.14
N LEU A 180 -17.96 16.45 11.36
CA LEU A 180 -18.16 15.23 12.15
C LEU A 180 -19.16 14.24 11.53
N GLY A 181 -20.05 14.71 10.66
CA GLY A 181 -20.98 13.84 9.94
C GLY A 181 -20.35 13.07 8.77
N GLY A 182 -19.12 13.39 8.38
CA GLY A 182 -18.43 12.79 7.23
C GLY A 182 -17.20 11.96 7.58
N VAL A 183 -16.97 11.63 8.85
CA VAL A 183 -15.80 10.89 9.32
C VAL A 183 -16.16 9.50 9.84
N ILE A 184 -15.15 8.73 10.24
CA ILE A 184 -15.36 7.41 10.85
C ILE A 184 -16.21 7.49 12.12
N PRO A 185 -17.08 6.49 12.40
CA PRO A 185 -17.98 6.52 13.54
C PRO A 185 -17.28 6.79 14.88
N GLY A 186 -16.09 6.23 15.09
CA GLY A 186 -15.31 6.45 16.30
C GLY A 186 -14.90 7.91 16.51
N TRP A 187 -14.70 8.68 15.45
CA TRP A 187 -14.44 10.13 15.53
C TRP A 187 -15.72 10.91 15.83
N THR A 188 -16.81 10.61 15.10
CA THR A 188 -18.11 11.23 15.36
C THR A 188 -18.53 11.06 16.82
N GLU A 189 -18.37 9.86 17.37
CA GLU A 189 -18.68 9.59 18.78
C GLU A 189 -17.67 10.23 19.72
N GLY A 190 -16.38 10.00 19.49
CA GLY A 190 -15.32 10.38 20.41
C GLY A 190 -15.17 11.89 20.60
N ILE A 191 -15.24 12.67 19.50
CA ILE A 191 -15.04 14.11 19.54
C ILE A 191 -16.20 14.80 20.27
N GLN A 192 -17.42 14.26 20.23
CA GLN A 192 -18.56 14.78 21.04
C GLN A 192 -18.32 14.61 22.54
N LEU A 193 -17.40 13.77 22.98
CA LEU A 193 -17.04 13.66 24.41
C LEU A 193 -16.10 14.79 24.85
N MET A 194 -15.41 15.43 23.91
CA MET A 194 -14.42 16.49 24.16
C MET A 194 -15.07 17.84 24.34
N SER A 195 -14.37 18.75 25.02
CA SER A 195 -14.67 20.18 24.99
C SER A 195 -13.52 20.95 24.36
N LYS A 196 -13.74 22.21 23.98
CA LYS A 196 -12.72 23.06 23.36
C LYS A 196 -11.44 23.11 24.23
N GLY A 197 -10.28 22.90 23.59
CA GLY A 197 -8.97 22.83 24.23
C GLY A 197 -8.63 21.47 24.83
N ALA A 198 -9.53 20.48 24.78
CA ALA A 198 -9.26 19.14 25.26
C ALA A 198 -8.31 18.38 24.32
N LYS A 199 -7.53 17.48 24.92
CA LYS A 199 -6.71 16.52 24.17
C LYS A 199 -7.00 15.12 24.67
N TYR A 200 -7.48 14.26 23.75
CA TYR A 200 -7.85 12.88 24.03
C TYR A 200 -7.05 11.92 23.15
N ARG A 201 -6.83 10.73 23.68
CA ARG A 201 -6.38 9.59 22.90
C ARG A 201 -7.54 8.64 22.72
N PHE A 202 -7.87 8.36 21.46
CA PHE A 202 -8.88 7.38 21.09
C PHE A 202 -8.23 6.08 20.64
N TYR A 203 -8.76 4.96 21.09
CA TYR A 203 -8.44 3.61 20.61
C TYR A 203 -9.71 3.09 19.95
N ILE A 204 -9.72 3.08 18.64
CA ILE A 204 -10.92 2.88 17.84
C ILE A 204 -10.89 1.46 17.27
N PRO A 205 -11.85 0.58 17.65
CA PRO A 205 -12.02 -0.72 17.02
C PRO A 205 -12.21 -0.58 15.51
N SER A 206 -11.79 -1.56 14.72
CA SER A 206 -11.91 -1.51 13.26
C SER A 206 -13.34 -1.24 12.78
N ASP A 207 -14.35 -1.78 13.47
CA ASP A 207 -15.76 -1.62 13.09
C ASP A 207 -16.27 -0.17 13.27
N LEU A 208 -15.59 0.63 14.09
CA LEU A 208 -15.84 2.08 14.26
C LEU A 208 -14.84 2.95 13.48
N ALA A 209 -13.95 2.32 12.70
CA ALA A 209 -12.91 2.95 11.90
C ALA A 209 -13.04 2.58 10.42
N TYR A 210 -12.11 1.78 9.91
CA TYR A 210 -12.00 1.47 8.47
C TYR A 210 -12.45 0.05 8.12
N GLY A 211 -13.02 -0.70 9.07
CA GLY A 211 -13.61 -2.02 8.86
C GLY A 211 -12.62 -3.07 8.36
N ASP A 212 -13.17 -4.08 7.67
CA ASP A 212 -12.40 -5.20 7.11
C ASP A 212 -11.59 -4.82 5.87
N GLN A 213 -11.97 -3.75 5.19
CA GLN A 213 -11.31 -3.29 3.98
C GLN A 213 -10.05 -2.45 4.28
N GLY A 214 -9.99 -1.80 5.45
CA GLY A 214 -8.93 -0.84 5.74
C GLY A 214 -9.04 0.43 4.90
N ALA A 215 -7.92 1.14 4.72
CA ALA A 215 -7.84 2.33 3.86
C ALA A 215 -6.49 2.38 3.13
N GLY A 216 -6.53 2.09 1.83
CA GLY A 216 -5.34 1.99 0.98
C GLY A 216 -4.28 1.04 1.56
N ASP A 217 -3.02 1.33 1.25
CA ASP A 217 -1.89 0.55 1.76
C ASP A 217 -1.49 0.94 3.19
N ALA A 218 -2.00 2.09 3.67
CA ALA A 218 -1.59 2.67 4.95
C ALA A 218 -2.31 2.06 6.17
N ILE A 219 -3.56 1.62 5.99
CA ILE A 219 -4.37 1.06 7.07
C ILE A 219 -4.90 -0.31 6.66
N PRO A 220 -4.23 -1.40 7.05
CA PRO A 220 -4.69 -2.75 6.76
C PRO A 220 -6.08 -3.04 7.36
N GLY A 221 -6.87 -3.86 6.65
CA GLY A 221 -8.19 -4.25 7.13
C GLY A 221 -8.16 -4.87 8.53
N GLY A 222 -9.21 -4.66 9.30
CA GLY A 222 -9.35 -5.18 10.66
C GLY A 222 -8.49 -4.47 11.73
N SER A 223 -7.79 -3.40 11.36
CA SER A 223 -6.87 -2.71 12.26
C SER A 223 -7.60 -1.85 13.29
N VAL A 224 -7.18 -1.94 14.55
CA VAL A 224 -7.45 -0.91 15.56
C VAL A 224 -6.61 0.31 15.22
N THR A 225 -7.21 1.48 15.26
CA THR A 225 -6.50 2.76 15.07
C THR A 225 -6.43 3.55 16.36
N ILE A 226 -5.31 4.22 16.57
CA ILE A 226 -5.07 5.08 17.72
C ILE A 226 -4.94 6.51 17.22
N PHE A 227 -5.76 7.42 17.75
CA PHE A 227 -5.67 8.83 17.42
C PHE A 227 -5.42 9.65 18.67
N ASP A 228 -4.39 10.45 18.65
CA ASP A 228 -4.20 11.57 19.57
C ASP A 228 -4.86 12.79 18.93
N VAL A 229 -5.90 13.32 19.55
CA VAL A 229 -6.72 14.42 19.00
C VAL A 229 -6.79 15.57 19.99
N GLU A 230 -6.52 16.79 19.52
CA GLU A 230 -6.71 18.03 20.22
C GLU A 230 -7.85 18.81 19.55
N LEU A 231 -8.91 19.11 20.29
CA LEU A 231 -10.03 19.92 19.81
C LEU A 231 -9.73 21.40 19.98
N VAL A 232 -9.35 22.06 18.87
CA VAL A 232 -8.95 23.47 18.88
C VAL A 232 -10.16 24.39 18.89
N ASN A 233 -11.17 24.10 18.06
CA ASN A 233 -12.34 24.95 17.92
C ASN A 233 -13.59 24.16 17.49
N ILE A 234 -14.77 24.74 17.69
CA ILE A 234 -16.07 24.23 17.25
C ILE A 234 -16.75 25.37 16.46
N ARG A 235 -17.21 25.07 15.25
CA ARG A 235 -17.87 26.01 14.35
C ARG A 235 -19.34 25.68 14.19
#